data_96f6ed1ff738e2afe087abc4b17bd20d
#
_entry.id   96f6ed1ff738e2afe087abc4b17bd20d
#
_cell.length_a   1.000
_cell.length_b   1.000
_cell.length_c   1.000
_cell.angle_alpha   90.00
_cell.angle_beta   90.00
_cell.angle_gamma   90.00
#
_symmetry.space_group_name_H-M   'P 1'
#
loop_
_entity.id
_entity.type
_entity.pdbx_description
1 polymer ?
#
loop_
_entity_poly.entity_id
_entity_poly.type
_entity_poly.pdbx_seq_one_letter_code
_entity_poly.pdbx_strand_id
1 'polypeptide(L)'
;MGLFHKKDSRSHDSRNDKAAIRPSVTIDKLSEYSIRSPKLVSDSGSNGHLPRMVTTIPNNVEIPPAPDPATKPAAYLRSIQSVRERSRLVLMRAKSNSLNHFNVDMSKFQETADYVMSIIKRDYAGDYANIPPHGRWQHFEVGGRPRVTQLLQSWPTTIDNQERTRRLIDLFLVSVLLDAGAGTSWSYKSKESGRMYSRSEGLAVASLEMFKAGYFSSDKNQPHQVDASGLKNVTVETLAKGMQVSDANPMSGLEGRAGLLIRLSSALQNPELFGTEGRPGNMIDYLMSHPTTQAASVPVVPLPTLWSVLMDGLTDIWPATRTKIGGVSLGDAWNCTTMPTSPPAEAWENIVPFHKLTQWLCYSLMVPMTKLLNVHFAGAELMTGLPEYRNGGLLVDTGLLTLKDADAKKGLETYQRVTPSNKAVEVVPMFEPGDDVVVELRAVTVGFLDELLAAVNKGLGARLTLAQMLEAGTWKSGREIAQVSRPITKGPPIGIISDGTVF
;
A
#
# COMPACT_ATOMS: atom_id res chain seq x y z
N MET A 1 -9.20 60.39 55.36
CA MET A 1 -7.94 59.75 55.05
C MET A 1 -8.19 58.72 53.90
N GLY A 2 -7.92 59.12 52.72
CA GLY A 2 -8.17 58.32 51.51
C GLY A 2 -7.00 57.48 51.13
N LEU A 3 -7.28 56.45 50.35
CA LEU A 3 -6.28 55.81 49.45
C LEU A 3 -7.03 55.31 48.24
N PHE A 4 -6.73 55.94 47.11
CA PHE A 4 -7.15 55.55 45.75
C PHE A 4 -6.42 54.30 45.31
N HIS A 5 -7.13 53.29 44.79
CA HIS A 5 -6.55 52.24 43.97
C HIS A 5 -7.05 52.40 42.55
N LYS A 6 -6.11 52.72 41.68
CA LYS A 6 -6.24 52.70 40.20
C LYS A 6 -6.43 51.26 39.74
N LYS A 7 -7.52 50.99 39.00
CA LYS A 7 -7.67 49.80 38.17
C LYS A 7 -6.98 50.06 36.84
N ASP A 8 -5.91 49.31 36.55
CA ASP A 8 -5.35 49.18 35.23
C ASP A 8 -6.20 48.18 34.44
N SER A 9 -6.85 48.69 33.40
CA SER A 9 -7.51 47.91 32.37
C SER A 9 -6.43 47.39 31.38
N ARG A 10 -6.05 46.12 31.49
CA ARG A 10 -5.29 45.44 30.44
C ARG A 10 -6.28 44.96 29.37
N SER A 11 -6.24 45.58 28.22
CA SER A 11 -6.85 45.11 27.00
C SER A 11 -6.26 43.72 26.61
N HIS A 12 -7.11 42.70 26.56
CA HIS A 12 -6.77 41.43 25.93
C HIS A 12 -6.71 41.65 24.41
N ASP A 13 -5.51 41.76 23.90
CA ASP A 13 -5.23 41.68 22.50
C ASP A 13 -5.39 40.20 22.09
N SER A 14 -6.51 39.86 21.46
CA SER A 14 -6.75 38.56 20.85
C SER A 14 -5.88 38.44 19.61
N ARG A 15 -4.66 37.94 19.78
CA ARG A 15 -3.87 37.48 18.63
C ARG A 15 -4.57 36.28 18.02
N ASN A 16 -5.21 36.53 16.90
CA ASN A 16 -5.58 35.50 15.93
C ASN A 16 -4.31 34.81 15.42
N ASP A 17 -3.90 33.74 16.10
CA ASP A 17 -2.95 32.80 15.54
C ASP A 17 -3.64 32.06 14.38
N LYS A 18 -3.59 32.67 13.21
CA LYS A 18 -3.80 31.94 11.96
C LYS A 18 -2.75 30.84 11.93
N ALA A 19 -3.15 29.61 12.17
CA ALA A 19 -2.34 28.44 11.89
C ALA A 19 -1.99 28.48 10.39
N ALA A 20 -0.85 29.07 10.07
CA ALA A 20 -0.35 29.15 8.71
C ALA A 20 0.01 27.72 8.27
N ILE A 21 -0.67 27.22 7.25
CA ILE A 21 -0.21 26.06 6.49
C ILE A 21 1.20 26.44 6.06
N ARG A 22 2.23 25.76 6.59
CA ARG A 22 3.61 26.05 6.20
C ARG A 22 3.74 25.79 4.70
N PRO A 23 4.38 26.68 3.93
CA PRO A 23 4.60 26.45 2.51
C PRO A 23 5.41 25.16 2.31
N SER A 24 5.14 24.46 1.21
CA SER A 24 5.89 23.30 0.77
C SER A 24 7.40 23.57 0.83
N VAL A 25 8.15 22.62 1.38
CA VAL A 25 9.62 22.74 1.43
C VAL A 25 10.13 22.76 0.00
N THR A 26 10.90 23.78 -0.36
CA THR A 26 11.54 23.81 -1.69
C THR A 26 12.54 22.68 -1.83
N ILE A 27 12.57 22.03 -2.98
CA ILE A 27 13.43 20.85 -3.28
C ILE A 27 14.92 21.17 -3.03
N ASP A 28 15.36 22.41 -3.21
CA ASP A 28 16.72 22.85 -2.93
C ASP A 28 17.16 22.67 -1.47
N LYS A 29 16.23 22.73 -0.52
CA LYS A 29 16.54 22.47 0.90
C LYS A 29 16.62 20.99 1.24
N LEU A 30 16.15 20.09 0.40
CA LEU A 30 16.17 18.64 0.64
C LEU A 30 17.57 18.04 0.47
N SER A 31 18.44 18.66 -0.35
CA SER A 31 19.82 18.21 -0.55
C SER A 31 20.70 18.34 0.69
N GLU A 32 20.37 19.24 1.62
CA GLU A 32 21.14 19.46 2.85
C GLU A 32 20.84 18.45 3.97
N TYR A 33 19.71 17.73 3.89
CA TYR A 33 19.25 16.77 4.90
C TYR A 33 19.44 15.30 4.49
N SER A 34 20.53 14.99 3.78
CA SER A 34 20.86 13.61 3.41
C SER A 34 21.10 12.75 4.66
N ILE A 35 20.08 12.07 5.14
CA ILE A 35 20.22 11.01 6.13
C ILE A 35 20.93 9.84 5.44
N ARG A 36 22.21 9.64 5.75
CA ARG A 36 22.97 8.47 5.29
C ARG A 36 22.27 7.21 5.76
N SER A 37 21.55 6.53 4.88
CA SER A 37 21.17 5.14 5.10
C SER A 37 22.45 4.31 5.22
N PRO A 38 22.51 3.31 6.12
CA PRO A 38 23.66 2.43 6.18
C PRO A 38 23.86 1.81 4.80
N LYS A 39 25.08 1.92 4.26
CA LYS A 39 25.47 1.24 3.01
C LYS A 39 25.14 -0.24 3.19
N LEU A 40 24.41 -0.81 2.25
CA LEU A 40 24.35 -2.25 2.08
C LEU A 40 25.79 -2.72 1.87
N VAL A 41 26.34 -3.40 2.86
CA VAL A 41 27.62 -4.10 2.71
C VAL A 41 27.31 -5.24 1.74
N SER A 42 27.85 -5.16 0.54
CA SER A 42 27.87 -6.27 -0.39
C SER A 42 28.82 -7.32 0.18
N ASP A 43 28.25 -8.31 0.83
CA ASP A 43 28.98 -9.49 1.26
C ASP A 43 29.27 -10.34 0.01
N SER A 44 30.48 -10.17 -0.52
CA SER A 44 31.00 -10.97 -1.62
C SER A 44 31.48 -12.32 -1.07
N GLY A 45 30.55 -13.26 -0.91
CA GLY A 45 30.96 -14.58 -0.44
C GLY A 45 29.83 -15.58 -0.27
N SER A 46 29.19 -15.99 -1.33
CA SER A 46 28.77 -17.38 -1.60
C SER A 46 28.08 -17.47 -2.96
N ASN A 47 28.67 -18.21 -3.89
CA ASN A 47 28.15 -18.51 -5.20
C ASN A 47 26.91 -19.43 -5.10
N GLY A 48 25.77 -18.88 -4.71
CA GLY A 48 24.46 -19.44 -4.98
C GLY A 48 23.88 -18.68 -6.16
N HIS A 49 24.02 -19.19 -7.37
CA HIS A 49 23.36 -18.66 -8.55
C HIS A 49 21.85 -18.71 -8.35
N LEU A 50 21.26 -17.57 -7.91
CA LEU A 50 19.83 -17.36 -8.07
C LEU A 50 19.55 -17.29 -9.56
N PRO A 51 18.55 -18.00 -10.10
CA PRO A 51 18.24 -17.95 -11.52
C PRO A 51 17.98 -16.51 -11.93
N ARG A 52 18.70 -16.05 -12.96
CA ARG A 52 18.48 -14.77 -13.63
C ARG A 52 17.01 -14.70 -14.02
N MET A 53 16.28 -13.67 -13.59
CA MET A 53 14.93 -13.45 -14.10
C MET A 53 14.98 -13.40 -15.62
N VAL A 54 14.33 -14.37 -16.26
CA VAL A 54 14.19 -14.39 -17.72
C VAL A 54 13.26 -13.23 -18.08
N THR A 55 13.79 -12.24 -18.80
CA THR A 55 13.09 -11.00 -19.16
C THR A 55 12.26 -11.10 -20.44
N THR A 56 12.22 -12.25 -21.08
CA THR A 56 11.42 -12.48 -22.28
C THR A 56 10.22 -13.35 -21.95
N ILE A 57 9.07 -12.72 -21.83
CA ILE A 57 7.77 -13.39 -21.77
C ILE A 57 7.50 -14.01 -23.15
N PRO A 58 7.01 -15.26 -23.24
CA PRO A 58 6.53 -15.79 -24.49
C PRO A 58 5.50 -14.85 -25.13
N ASN A 59 5.69 -14.45 -26.37
CA ASN A 59 4.87 -13.44 -27.06
C ASN A 59 3.41 -13.87 -27.33
N ASN A 60 2.96 -15.01 -26.81
CA ASN A 60 1.70 -15.64 -27.20
C ASN A 60 0.71 -15.83 -26.04
N VAL A 61 0.90 -15.16 -24.88
CA VAL A 61 -0.09 -15.24 -23.80
C VAL A 61 -1.19 -14.22 -24.04
N GLU A 62 -2.38 -14.71 -24.33
CA GLU A 62 -3.55 -13.86 -24.51
C GLU A 62 -4.00 -13.27 -23.17
N ILE A 63 -4.02 -11.95 -23.09
CA ILE A 63 -4.56 -11.24 -21.95
C ILE A 63 -6.01 -10.85 -22.25
N PRO A 64 -7.00 -11.35 -21.46
CA PRO A 64 -8.40 -11.02 -21.73
C PRO A 64 -8.62 -9.51 -21.62
N PRO A 65 -9.43 -8.92 -22.53
CA PRO A 65 -9.83 -7.52 -22.45
C PRO A 65 -10.68 -7.26 -21.21
N ALA A 66 -10.76 -5.98 -20.81
CA ALA A 66 -11.70 -5.58 -19.76
C ALA A 66 -13.15 -5.91 -20.17
N PRO A 67 -14.01 -6.30 -19.21
CA PRO A 67 -15.45 -6.41 -19.48
C PRO A 67 -16.04 -5.08 -19.98
N ASP A 68 -17.01 -5.15 -20.88
CA ASP A 68 -17.71 -3.95 -21.37
C ASP A 68 -18.51 -3.29 -20.23
N PRO A 69 -18.21 -2.03 -19.87
CA PRO A 69 -18.89 -1.34 -18.76
C PRO A 69 -20.38 -1.10 -19.01
N ALA A 70 -20.82 -0.98 -20.26
CA ALA A 70 -22.22 -0.74 -20.58
C ALA A 70 -23.10 -1.97 -20.28
N THR A 71 -22.56 -3.16 -20.43
CA THR A 71 -23.29 -4.42 -20.23
C THR A 71 -22.96 -5.12 -18.92
N LYS A 72 -21.72 -4.93 -18.41
CA LYS A 72 -21.20 -5.60 -17.21
C LYS A 72 -20.45 -4.62 -16.28
N PRO A 73 -21.11 -3.56 -15.79
CA PRO A 73 -20.44 -2.50 -15.04
C PRO A 73 -19.73 -3.00 -13.77
N ALA A 74 -20.34 -3.90 -13.01
CA ALA A 74 -19.72 -4.47 -11.83
C ALA A 74 -18.44 -5.27 -12.16
N ALA A 75 -18.49 -6.10 -13.20
CA ALA A 75 -17.34 -6.89 -13.64
C ALA A 75 -16.21 -5.98 -14.18
N TYR A 76 -16.59 -4.93 -14.94
CA TYR A 76 -15.64 -3.92 -15.42
C TYR A 76 -14.94 -3.22 -14.24
N LEU A 77 -15.69 -2.68 -13.27
CA LEU A 77 -15.13 -1.98 -12.12
C LEU A 77 -14.29 -2.88 -11.20
N ARG A 78 -14.47 -4.19 -11.28
CA ARG A 78 -13.64 -5.18 -10.56
C ARG A 78 -12.43 -5.65 -11.36
N SER A 79 -12.32 -5.29 -12.63
CA SER A 79 -11.18 -5.67 -13.48
C SER A 79 -9.92 -4.87 -13.15
N ILE A 80 -8.75 -5.45 -13.40
CA ILE A 80 -7.47 -4.78 -13.22
C ILE A 80 -7.31 -3.56 -14.13
N GLN A 81 -7.84 -3.64 -15.36
CA GLN A 81 -7.75 -2.57 -16.37
C GLN A 81 -8.50 -1.31 -15.92
N SER A 82 -9.67 -1.48 -15.26
CA SER A 82 -10.50 -0.35 -14.85
C SER A 82 -9.80 0.62 -13.90
N VAL A 83 -8.85 0.15 -13.11
CA VAL A 83 -8.10 1.00 -12.16
C VAL A 83 -7.35 2.10 -12.90
N ARG A 84 -6.55 1.73 -13.91
CA ARG A 84 -5.79 2.70 -14.72
C ARG A 84 -6.72 3.56 -15.58
N GLU A 85 -7.68 2.94 -16.25
CA GLU A 85 -8.61 3.63 -17.14
C GLU A 85 -9.40 4.72 -16.42
N ARG A 86 -9.97 4.40 -15.26
CA ARG A 86 -10.77 5.35 -14.47
C ARG A 86 -9.89 6.45 -13.83
N SER A 87 -8.75 6.09 -13.28
CA SER A 87 -7.79 7.06 -12.71
C SER A 87 -7.26 8.02 -13.78
N ARG A 88 -7.08 7.55 -15.02
CA ARG A 88 -6.64 8.40 -16.13
C ARG A 88 -7.66 9.51 -16.48
N LEU A 89 -8.96 9.24 -16.34
CA LEU A 89 -9.98 10.26 -16.56
C LEU A 89 -9.84 11.42 -15.54
N VAL A 90 -9.58 11.09 -14.28
CA VAL A 90 -9.33 12.11 -13.24
C VAL A 90 -7.98 12.82 -13.49
N LEU A 91 -6.95 12.11 -13.95
CA LEU A 91 -5.68 12.73 -14.33
C LEU A 91 -5.86 13.76 -15.48
N MET A 92 -6.71 13.47 -16.45
CA MET A 92 -7.00 14.44 -17.52
C MET A 92 -7.61 15.74 -16.96
N ARG A 93 -8.47 15.65 -15.96
CA ARG A 93 -9.01 16.81 -15.23
C ARG A 93 -7.92 17.52 -14.45
N ALA A 94 -6.99 16.77 -13.83
CA ALA A 94 -5.84 17.35 -13.13
C ALA A 94 -4.96 18.18 -14.07
N LYS A 95 -4.63 17.67 -15.25
CA LYS A 95 -3.80 18.37 -16.23
C LYS A 95 -4.43 19.67 -16.75
N SER A 96 -5.73 19.78 -16.74
CA SER A 96 -6.47 21.02 -17.06
C SER A 96 -6.75 21.90 -15.83
N ASN A 97 -6.17 21.58 -14.67
CA ASN A 97 -6.42 22.21 -13.38
C ASN A 97 -7.93 22.30 -13.04
N SER A 98 -8.68 21.24 -13.35
CA SER A 98 -10.14 21.15 -13.19
C SER A 98 -10.57 20.10 -12.15
N LEU A 99 -9.71 19.82 -11.17
CA LEU A 99 -10.04 18.98 -10.01
C LEU A 99 -10.99 19.74 -9.07
N ASN A 100 -11.81 19.01 -8.33
CA ASN A 100 -12.75 19.58 -7.38
C ASN A 100 -12.05 20.03 -6.08
N HIS A 101 -11.07 19.26 -5.60
CA HIS A 101 -10.47 19.43 -4.28
C HIS A 101 -9.01 19.90 -4.30
N PHE A 102 -8.31 19.78 -5.43
CA PHE A 102 -6.91 20.18 -5.54
C PHE A 102 -6.69 21.19 -6.66
N ASN A 103 -5.72 22.09 -6.43
CA ASN A 103 -5.07 22.85 -7.48
C ASN A 103 -3.85 22.06 -7.95
N VAL A 104 -3.55 22.12 -9.26
CA VAL A 104 -2.43 21.39 -9.87
C VAL A 104 -1.45 22.38 -10.47
N ASP A 105 -0.19 22.33 -10.03
CA ASP A 105 0.91 23.08 -10.62
C ASP A 105 1.80 22.18 -11.44
N MET A 106 1.52 22.07 -12.74
CA MET A 106 2.29 21.20 -13.65
C MET A 106 3.75 21.64 -13.81
N SER A 107 4.13 22.88 -13.42
CA SER A 107 5.54 23.31 -13.42
C SER A 107 6.37 22.51 -12.41
N LYS A 108 5.73 21.95 -11.37
CA LYS A 108 6.34 21.10 -10.34
C LYS A 108 6.52 19.63 -10.73
N PHE A 109 5.96 19.22 -11.87
CA PHE A 109 6.04 17.82 -12.29
C PHE A 109 7.49 17.37 -12.55
N GLN A 110 8.26 18.16 -13.29
CA GLN A 110 9.66 17.83 -13.57
C GLN A 110 10.51 17.84 -12.30
N GLU A 111 10.32 18.81 -11.40
CA GLU A 111 11.01 18.86 -10.10
C GLU A 111 10.70 17.60 -9.25
N THR A 112 9.45 17.15 -9.26
CA THR A 112 9.05 15.91 -8.58
C THR A 112 9.76 14.69 -9.18
N ALA A 113 9.82 14.59 -10.51
CA ALA A 113 10.53 13.51 -11.20
C ALA A 113 12.05 13.56 -10.90
N ASP A 114 12.65 14.73 -10.90
CA ASP A 114 14.08 14.93 -10.60
C ASP A 114 14.40 14.52 -9.16
N TYR A 115 13.52 14.84 -8.21
CA TYR A 115 13.65 14.39 -6.82
C TYR A 115 13.59 12.85 -6.72
N VAL A 116 12.63 12.21 -7.38
CA VAL A 116 12.54 10.74 -7.43
C VAL A 116 13.80 10.13 -8.03
N MET A 117 14.28 10.69 -9.17
CA MET A 117 15.52 10.22 -9.79
C MET A 117 16.75 10.39 -8.90
N SER A 118 16.83 11.48 -8.13
CA SER A 118 17.94 11.71 -7.20
C SER A 118 18.04 10.63 -6.13
N ILE A 119 16.90 10.19 -5.60
CA ILE A 119 16.82 9.09 -4.63
C ILE A 119 17.25 7.77 -5.27
N ILE A 120 16.75 7.44 -6.47
CA ILE A 120 17.13 6.22 -7.18
C ILE A 120 18.65 6.22 -7.49
N LYS A 121 19.19 7.31 -8.01
CA LYS A 121 20.62 7.44 -8.29
C LYS A 121 21.49 7.28 -7.05
N ARG A 122 21.09 7.92 -5.94
CA ARG A 122 21.81 7.84 -4.67
C ARG A 122 21.91 6.40 -4.17
N ASP A 123 20.84 5.64 -4.26
CA ASP A 123 20.73 4.34 -3.60
C ASP A 123 21.22 3.18 -4.48
N TYR A 124 21.10 3.30 -5.78
CA TYR A 124 21.44 2.23 -6.72
C TYR A 124 22.64 2.53 -7.62
N ALA A 125 23.15 3.77 -7.62
CA ALA A 125 24.41 4.15 -8.32
C ALA A 125 24.53 3.64 -9.78
N GLY A 126 23.41 3.56 -10.51
CA GLY A 126 23.35 3.07 -11.89
C GLY A 126 23.02 1.58 -12.04
N ASP A 127 23.01 0.81 -10.96
CA ASP A 127 22.62 -0.61 -10.96
C ASP A 127 21.09 -0.80 -10.94
N TYR A 128 20.43 -0.22 -11.92
CA TYR A 128 18.97 -0.17 -11.99
C TYR A 128 18.33 -1.54 -12.29
N ALA A 129 19.06 -2.45 -12.92
CA ALA A 129 18.56 -3.78 -13.24
C ALA A 129 18.31 -4.64 -11.99
N ASN A 130 19.03 -4.37 -10.92
CA ASN A 130 18.94 -5.11 -9.66
C ASN A 130 17.99 -4.43 -8.63
N ILE A 131 17.26 -3.38 -9.01
CA ILE A 131 16.19 -2.84 -8.17
C ILE A 131 15.13 -3.92 -7.98
N PRO A 132 14.82 -4.32 -6.73
CA PRO A 132 13.77 -5.29 -6.49
C PRO A 132 12.39 -4.69 -6.79
N PRO A 133 11.41 -5.51 -7.19
CA PRO A 133 10.04 -5.03 -7.34
C PRO A 133 9.45 -4.67 -5.96
N HIS A 134 8.60 -3.65 -5.94
CA HIS A 134 7.85 -3.28 -4.75
C HIS A 134 6.98 -4.44 -4.28
N GLY A 135 7.04 -4.78 -2.98
CA GLY A 135 6.31 -5.90 -2.44
C GLY A 135 6.59 -6.13 -0.96
N ARG A 136 5.78 -6.98 -0.34
CA ARG A 136 5.89 -7.27 1.10
C ARG A 136 7.23 -7.90 1.49
N TRP A 137 7.90 -8.56 0.56
CA TRP A 137 9.24 -9.13 0.77
C TRP A 137 10.23 -8.10 1.32
N GLN A 138 10.28 -6.91 0.71
CA GLN A 138 11.19 -5.84 1.11
C GLN A 138 10.92 -5.35 2.55
N HIS A 139 9.65 -5.29 2.94
CA HIS A 139 9.27 -4.90 4.29
C HIS A 139 9.69 -5.93 5.35
N PHE A 140 9.68 -7.22 5.04
CA PHE A 140 10.23 -8.22 5.96
C PHE A 140 11.74 -8.06 6.16
N GLU A 141 12.46 -7.63 5.13
CA GLU A 141 13.91 -7.47 5.14
C GLU A 141 14.40 -6.09 5.63
N VAL A 142 13.49 -5.31 6.22
CA VAL A 142 13.82 -4.01 6.79
C VAL A 142 15.03 -4.07 7.73
N GLY A 143 15.90 -3.06 7.62
CA GLY A 143 17.14 -2.98 8.39
C GLY A 143 18.25 -3.90 7.86
N GLY A 144 18.13 -4.36 6.62
CA GLY A 144 19.15 -5.19 5.94
C GLY A 144 19.22 -6.64 6.46
N ARG A 145 18.12 -7.14 7.05
CA ARG A 145 18.07 -8.50 7.60
C ARG A 145 17.32 -9.44 6.65
N PRO A 146 17.94 -10.54 6.17
CA PRO A 146 17.33 -11.45 5.21
C PRO A 146 16.35 -12.42 5.89
N ARG A 147 15.30 -11.88 6.54
CA ARG A 147 14.37 -12.68 7.38
C ARG A 147 13.61 -13.73 6.59
N VAL A 148 13.24 -13.44 5.34
CA VAL A 148 12.57 -14.44 4.49
C VAL A 148 13.51 -15.57 4.15
N THR A 149 14.76 -15.28 3.81
CA THR A 149 15.79 -16.30 3.58
C THR A 149 16.06 -17.14 4.83
N GLN A 150 16.16 -16.51 6.00
CA GLN A 150 16.32 -17.22 7.27
C GLN A 150 15.11 -18.11 7.58
N LEU A 151 13.89 -17.65 7.30
CA LEU A 151 12.68 -18.46 7.45
C LEU A 151 12.73 -19.69 6.53
N LEU A 152 13.06 -19.51 5.26
CA LEU A 152 13.22 -20.61 4.29
C LEU A 152 14.27 -21.62 4.74
N GLN A 153 15.40 -21.17 5.28
CA GLN A 153 16.47 -22.01 5.80
C GLN A 153 16.09 -22.75 7.10
N SER A 154 15.14 -22.22 7.87
CA SER A 154 14.67 -22.85 9.09
C SER A 154 13.79 -24.10 8.85
N TRP A 155 13.28 -24.26 7.62
CA TRP A 155 12.44 -25.42 7.27
C TRP A 155 13.29 -26.61 6.84
N PRO A 156 12.87 -27.84 7.18
CA PRO A 156 13.56 -29.05 6.74
C PRO A 156 13.78 -29.10 5.22
N THR A 157 14.87 -29.71 4.80
CA THR A 157 15.19 -29.89 3.37
C THR A 157 14.22 -30.81 2.65
N THR A 158 13.47 -31.62 3.39
CA THR A 158 12.40 -32.49 2.87
C THR A 158 11.17 -31.73 2.39
N ILE A 159 11.03 -30.45 2.77
CA ILE A 159 9.95 -29.58 2.28
C ILE A 159 10.39 -29.04 0.91
N ASP A 160 9.61 -29.40 -0.12
CA ASP A 160 9.85 -28.96 -1.48
C ASP A 160 9.56 -27.47 -1.73
N ASN A 161 9.93 -26.95 -2.88
CA ASN A 161 9.73 -25.56 -3.23
C ASN A 161 8.24 -25.18 -3.36
N GLN A 162 7.37 -26.12 -3.72
CA GLN A 162 5.94 -25.87 -3.81
C GLN A 162 5.35 -25.59 -2.42
N GLU A 163 5.64 -26.45 -1.45
CA GLU A 163 5.18 -26.25 -0.08
C GLU A 163 5.85 -25.03 0.59
N ARG A 164 7.13 -24.77 0.31
CA ARG A 164 7.81 -23.54 0.75
C ARG A 164 7.10 -22.29 0.20
N THR A 165 6.67 -22.33 -1.05
CA THR A 165 5.94 -21.23 -1.67
C THR A 165 4.55 -21.08 -1.06
N ARG A 166 3.81 -22.17 -0.79
CA ARG A 166 2.51 -22.11 -0.08
C ARG A 166 2.67 -21.42 1.26
N ARG A 167 3.67 -21.78 2.06
CA ARG A 167 3.93 -21.15 3.37
C ARG A 167 4.27 -19.66 3.25
N LEU A 168 5.02 -19.25 2.23
CA LEU A 168 5.27 -17.82 2.01
C LEU A 168 4.01 -17.09 1.56
N ILE A 169 3.16 -17.68 0.73
CA ILE A 169 1.88 -17.08 0.34
C ILE A 169 0.97 -16.93 1.56
N ASP A 170 0.90 -17.95 2.43
CA ASP A 170 0.18 -17.90 3.69
C ASP A 170 0.62 -16.68 4.52
N LEU A 171 1.92 -16.55 4.77
CA LEU A 171 2.50 -15.43 5.50
C LEU A 171 2.23 -14.08 4.83
N PHE A 172 2.48 -13.99 3.52
CA PHE A 172 2.40 -12.72 2.80
C PHE A 172 0.97 -12.22 2.73
N LEU A 173 0.00 -13.10 2.50
CA LEU A 173 -1.41 -12.72 2.45
C LEU A 173 -1.87 -12.13 3.78
N VAL A 174 -1.65 -12.83 4.90
CA VAL A 174 -2.03 -12.33 6.23
C VAL A 174 -1.27 -11.04 6.56
N SER A 175 0.04 -10.99 6.27
CA SER A 175 0.86 -9.82 6.54
C SER A 175 0.41 -8.59 5.74
N VAL A 176 -0.02 -8.77 4.49
CA VAL A 176 -0.57 -7.70 3.64
C VAL A 176 -1.94 -7.24 4.17
N LEU A 177 -2.81 -8.16 4.59
CA LEU A 177 -4.10 -7.81 5.17
C LEU A 177 -3.95 -7.03 6.49
N LEU A 178 -2.91 -7.30 7.26
CA LEU A 178 -2.61 -6.56 8.49
C LEU A 178 -1.95 -5.20 8.25
N ASP A 179 -1.61 -4.84 6.99
CA ASP A 179 -0.86 -3.62 6.65
C ASP A 179 -1.74 -2.37 6.49
N ALA A 180 -2.78 -2.24 7.28
CA ALA A 180 -3.53 -0.99 7.39
C ALA A 180 -2.78 0.03 8.26
N GLY A 181 -3.15 1.32 8.20
CA GLY A 181 -2.53 2.36 9.02
C GLY A 181 -2.59 2.02 10.52
N ALA A 182 -1.41 1.91 11.15
CA ALA A 182 -1.29 1.56 12.58
C ALA A 182 -1.30 2.78 13.52
N GLY A 183 -1.43 3.98 12.96
CA GLY A 183 -1.26 5.23 13.68
C GLY A 183 0.22 5.64 13.81
N THR A 184 0.45 6.76 14.48
CA THR A 184 1.79 7.35 14.62
C THR A 184 2.52 6.91 15.89
N SER A 185 1.80 6.36 16.86
CA SER A 185 2.33 6.01 18.19
C SER A 185 2.81 4.58 18.29
N TRP A 186 2.23 3.67 17.50
CA TRP A 186 2.56 2.25 17.57
C TRP A 186 3.93 1.92 16.98
N SER A 187 4.63 1.02 17.66
CA SER A 187 5.87 0.42 17.18
C SER A 187 6.00 -1.02 17.67
N TYR A 188 6.79 -1.81 16.97
CA TYR A 188 7.06 -3.22 17.28
C TYR A 188 8.53 -3.42 17.63
N LYS A 189 8.80 -4.01 18.78
CA LYS A 189 10.15 -4.41 19.17
C LYS A 189 10.42 -5.82 18.65
N SER A 190 11.26 -5.95 17.64
CA SER A 190 11.64 -7.25 17.09
C SER A 190 12.33 -8.12 18.13
N LYS A 191 11.86 -9.34 18.32
CA LYS A 191 12.46 -10.34 19.23
C LYS A 191 13.87 -10.72 18.79
N GLU A 192 14.07 -10.82 17.47
CA GLU A 192 15.33 -11.19 16.86
C GLU A 192 16.45 -10.15 17.06
N SER A 193 16.10 -8.85 16.93
CA SER A 193 17.11 -7.79 16.87
C SER A 193 17.06 -6.80 18.02
N GLY A 194 15.98 -6.81 18.81
CA GLY A 194 15.71 -5.79 19.84
C GLY A 194 15.40 -4.39 19.26
N ARG A 195 15.46 -4.20 17.93
CA ARG A 195 15.19 -2.93 17.27
C ARG A 195 13.69 -2.65 17.20
N MET A 196 13.38 -1.35 17.26
CA MET A 196 12.01 -0.87 17.09
C MET A 196 11.72 -0.62 15.60
N TYR A 197 10.58 -1.10 15.14
CA TYR A 197 10.05 -0.87 13.80
C TYR A 197 8.63 -0.32 13.91
N SER A 198 8.23 0.55 13.01
CA SER A 198 6.90 1.15 13.00
C SER A 198 6.27 1.05 11.61
N ARG A 199 4.98 1.38 11.48
CA ARG A 199 4.26 1.41 10.20
C ARG A 199 4.35 0.06 9.46
N SER A 200 4.39 0.09 8.12
CA SER A 200 4.39 -1.12 7.29
C SER A 200 5.54 -2.07 7.59
N GLU A 201 6.74 -1.55 7.86
CA GLU A 201 7.88 -2.41 8.26
C GLU A 201 7.66 -3.05 9.63
N GLY A 202 7.13 -2.29 10.60
CA GLY A 202 6.78 -2.83 11.92
C GLY A 202 5.70 -3.91 11.82
N LEU A 203 4.67 -3.67 11.02
CA LEU A 203 3.59 -4.64 10.77
C LEU A 203 4.11 -5.91 10.06
N ALA A 204 5.08 -5.76 9.13
CA ALA A 204 5.71 -6.90 8.49
C ALA A 204 6.49 -7.77 9.50
N VAL A 205 7.36 -7.15 10.30
CA VAL A 205 8.15 -7.89 11.29
C VAL A 205 7.24 -8.56 12.33
N ALA A 206 6.23 -7.85 12.83
CA ALA A 206 5.27 -8.40 13.79
C ALA A 206 4.51 -9.60 13.23
N SER A 207 3.94 -9.50 12.02
CA SER A 207 3.19 -10.60 11.38
C SER A 207 4.08 -11.80 11.07
N LEU A 208 5.34 -11.60 10.69
CA LEU A 208 6.30 -12.67 10.50
C LEU A 208 6.59 -13.41 11.82
N GLU A 209 6.82 -12.69 12.91
CA GLU A 209 7.07 -13.30 14.21
C GLU A 209 5.83 -14.01 14.77
N MET A 210 4.62 -13.48 14.51
CA MET A 210 3.36 -14.15 14.82
C MET A 210 3.18 -15.43 13.99
N PHE A 211 3.45 -15.42 12.69
CA PHE A 211 3.42 -16.58 11.82
C PHE A 211 4.37 -17.67 12.30
N LYS A 212 5.62 -17.32 12.63
CA LYS A 212 6.60 -18.27 13.20
C LYS A 212 6.15 -18.86 14.53
N ALA A 213 5.34 -18.15 15.29
CA ALA A 213 4.77 -18.60 16.56
C ALA A 213 3.44 -19.36 16.42
N GLY A 214 2.97 -19.60 15.19
CA GLY A 214 1.77 -20.38 14.91
C GLY A 214 0.44 -19.67 15.19
N TYR A 215 0.40 -18.35 15.25
CA TYR A 215 -0.83 -17.59 15.57
C TYR A 215 -1.98 -17.84 14.59
N PHE A 216 -1.69 -18.25 13.37
CA PHE A 216 -2.65 -18.36 12.27
C PHE A 216 -2.93 -19.80 11.83
N SER A 217 -2.30 -20.79 12.49
CA SER A 217 -2.47 -22.21 12.21
C SER A 217 -3.35 -22.86 13.25
N SER A 218 -4.25 -23.73 12.83
CA SER A 218 -5.01 -24.63 13.72
C SER A 218 -4.23 -25.88 14.10
N ASP A 219 -3.21 -26.26 13.32
CA ASP A 219 -2.35 -27.42 13.59
C ASP A 219 -1.07 -26.99 14.32
N LYS A 220 -0.96 -27.42 15.59
CA LYS A 220 0.23 -27.15 16.42
C LYS A 220 1.51 -27.80 15.88
N ASN A 221 1.41 -28.84 15.08
CA ASN A 221 2.55 -29.53 14.46
C ASN A 221 2.98 -28.83 13.16
N GLN A 222 2.13 -27.95 12.58
CA GLN A 222 2.40 -27.18 11.39
C GLN A 222 2.22 -25.68 11.68
N PRO A 223 3.04 -25.09 12.57
CA PRO A 223 2.86 -23.70 12.99
C PRO A 223 3.08 -22.70 11.86
N HIS A 224 3.89 -23.08 10.85
CA HIS A 224 4.27 -22.20 9.74
C HIS A 224 3.30 -22.33 8.54
N GLN A 225 2.00 -22.18 8.82
CA GLN A 225 0.93 -22.07 7.82
C GLN A 225 -0.17 -21.14 8.30
N VAL A 226 -1.08 -20.81 7.41
CA VAL A 226 -2.35 -20.14 7.71
C VAL A 226 -3.47 -21.03 7.24
N ASP A 227 -4.49 -21.24 8.05
CA ASP A 227 -5.70 -21.94 7.67
C ASP A 227 -6.95 -21.26 8.24
N ALA A 228 -8.11 -21.57 7.65
CA ALA A 228 -9.37 -20.94 8.03
C ALA A 228 -9.71 -21.12 9.51
N SER A 229 -9.45 -22.32 10.06
CA SER A 229 -9.72 -22.63 11.47
C SER A 229 -8.79 -21.88 12.41
N GLY A 230 -7.51 -21.74 12.05
CA GLY A 230 -6.52 -20.93 12.79
C GLY A 230 -6.92 -19.46 12.84
N LEU A 231 -7.32 -18.90 11.69
CA LEU A 231 -7.77 -17.51 11.60
C LEU A 231 -9.05 -17.25 12.40
N LYS A 232 -9.99 -18.20 12.42
CA LYS A 232 -11.23 -18.08 13.20
C LYS A 232 -10.97 -17.95 14.70
N ASN A 233 -9.84 -18.47 15.18
CA ASN A 233 -9.46 -18.43 16.60
C ASN A 233 -8.71 -17.12 16.98
N VAL A 234 -8.44 -16.24 16.02
CA VAL A 234 -7.79 -14.94 16.29
C VAL A 234 -8.79 -14.02 16.98
N THR A 235 -8.45 -13.54 18.17
CA THR A 235 -9.22 -12.53 18.90
C THR A 235 -8.47 -11.20 18.93
N VAL A 236 -9.16 -10.12 19.35
CA VAL A 236 -8.53 -8.81 19.54
C VAL A 236 -7.38 -8.91 20.54
N GLU A 237 -7.55 -9.68 21.63
CA GLU A 237 -6.56 -9.85 22.69
C GLU A 237 -5.33 -10.63 22.20
N THR A 238 -5.54 -11.70 21.42
CA THR A 238 -4.42 -12.48 20.86
C THR A 238 -3.65 -11.66 19.82
N LEU A 239 -4.37 -10.87 19.02
CA LEU A 239 -3.75 -9.96 18.05
C LEU A 239 -3.00 -8.83 18.77
N ALA A 240 -3.58 -8.21 19.79
CA ALA A 240 -2.93 -7.19 20.62
C ALA A 240 -1.61 -7.70 21.22
N LYS A 241 -1.63 -8.90 21.79
CA LYS A 241 -0.44 -9.56 22.33
C LYS A 241 0.62 -9.80 21.26
N GLY A 242 0.23 -10.33 20.11
CA GLY A 242 1.13 -10.59 18.99
C GLY A 242 1.75 -9.32 18.42
N MET A 243 0.98 -8.25 18.34
CA MET A 243 1.39 -6.93 17.86
C MET A 243 2.01 -6.04 18.95
N GLN A 244 2.16 -6.50 20.18
CA GLN A 244 2.68 -5.73 21.33
C GLN A 244 1.88 -4.44 21.60
N VAL A 245 0.55 -4.49 21.43
CA VAL A 245 -0.33 -3.37 21.69
C VAL A 245 -0.61 -3.27 23.19
N SER A 246 -0.58 -2.04 23.72
CA SER A 246 -0.89 -1.71 25.10
C SER A 246 -1.27 -0.24 25.20
N ASP A 247 -1.69 0.23 26.38
CA ASP A 247 -1.97 1.66 26.63
C ASP A 247 -0.75 2.55 26.35
N ALA A 248 0.46 2.05 26.62
CA ALA A 248 1.71 2.74 26.33
C ALA A 248 2.15 2.64 24.85
N ASN A 249 1.59 1.70 24.09
CA ASN A 249 1.91 1.44 22.67
C ASN A 249 0.61 1.21 21.87
N PRO A 250 -0.29 2.19 21.79
CA PRO A 250 -1.61 2.03 21.19
C PRO A 250 -1.53 1.91 19.67
N MET A 251 -2.35 1.02 19.10
CA MET A 251 -2.49 0.81 17.66
C MET A 251 -3.88 1.25 17.18
N SER A 252 -3.93 2.04 16.14
CA SER A 252 -5.20 2.38 15.48
C SER A 252 -5.77 1.17 14.73
N GLY A 253 -7.09 0.95 14.81
CA GLY A 253 -7.81 -0.05 14.03
C GLY A 253 -7.48 -1.51 14.39
N LEU A 254 -7.20 -1.82 15.66
CA LEU A 254 -6.90 -3.18 16.11
C LEU A 254 -8.09 -4.13 15.92
N GLU A 255 -9.29 -3.68 16.31
CA GLU A 255 -10.55 -4.44 16.17
C GLU A 255 -10.88 -4.68 14.69
N GLY A 256 -10.66 -3.68 13.84
CA GLY A 256 -10.84 -3.81 12.39
C GLY A 256 -9.94 -4.88 11.78
N ARG A 257 -8.69 -4.97 12.24
CA ARG A 257 -7.74 -6.02 11.82
C ARG A 257 -8.17 -7.41 12.27
N ALA A 258 -8.59 -7.56 13.55
CA ALA A 258 -9.09 -8.84 14.04
C ALA A 258 -10.33 -9.29 13.26
N GLY A 259 -11.29 -8.38 13.07
CA GLY A 259 -12.49 -8.63 12.26
C GLY A 259 -12.16 -8.98 10.79
N LEU A 260 -11.13 -8.38 10.22
CA LEU A 260 -10.66 -8.70 8.87
C LEU A 260 -10.13 -10.13 8.76
N LEU A 261 -9.33 -10.59 9.72
CA LEU A 261 -8.83 -11.97 9.76
C LEU A 261 -9.96 -13.00 9.96
N ILE A 262 -10.96 -12.67 10.77
CA ILE A 262 -12.16 -13.51 10.92
C ILE A 262 -12.94 -13.59 9.61
N ARG A 263 -13.14 -12.47 8.89
CA ARG A 263 -13.78 -12.49 7.57
C ARG A 263 -12.94 -13.24 6.53
N LEU A 264 -11.60 -13.14 6.63
CA LEU A 264 -10.73 -13.95 5.80
C LEU A 264 -10.96 -15.44 6.02
N SER A 265 -11.14 -15.90 7.28
CA SER A 265 -11.44 -17.31 7.54
C SER A 265 -12.70 -17.78 6.82
N SER A 266 -13.68 -16.92 6.66
CA SER A 266 -14.92 -17.23 5.91
C SER A 266 -14.67 -17.22 4.39
N ALA A 267 -13.91 -16.24 3.88
CA ALA A 267 -13.57 -16.16 2.46
C ALA A 267 -12.76 -17.38 1.97
N LEU A 268 -11.92 -17.93 2.83
CA LEU A 268 -11.10 -19.11 2.52
C LEU A 268 -11.88 -20.44 2.44
N GLN A 269 -13.20 -20.45 2.64
CA GLN A 269 -14.02 -21.65 2.57
C GLN A 269 -14.28 -22.13 1.13
N ASN A 270 -13.75 -21.47 0.11
CA ASN A 270 -13.83 -21.94 -1.28
C ASN A 270 -12.78 -23.05 -1.52
N PRO A 271 -13.17 -24.34 -1.58
CA PRO A 271 -12.22 -25.45 -1.68
C PRO A 271 -11.52 -25.53 -3.04
N GLU A 272 -12.11 -24.95 -4.09
CA GLU A 272 -11.48 -24.90 -5.41
C GLU A 272 -10.22 -24.00 -5.40
N LEU A 273 -10.28 -22.89 -4.68
CA LEU A 273 -9.18 -21.92 -4.61
C LEU A 273 -8.20 -22.21 -3.46
N PHE A 274 -8.71 -22.66 -2.31
CA PHE A 274 -7.95 -22.70 -1.06
C PHE A 274 -7.89 -24.11 -0.41
N GLY A 275 -8.42 -25.12 -1.10
CA GLY A 275 -8.49 -26.49 -0.57
C GLY A 275 -9.50 -26.62 0.60
N THR A 276 -9.64 -27.82 1.12
CA THR A 276 -10.61 -28.14 2.18
C THR A 276 -10.27 -27.51 3.53
N GLU A 277 -9.02 -27.17 3.75
CA GLU A 277 -8.52 -26.56 4.99
C GLU A 277 -8.65 -25.01 4.96
N GLY A 278 -8.99 -24.46 3.81
CA GLY A 278 -9.04 -23.00 3.63
C GLY A 278 -7.67 -22.34 3.81
N ARG A 279 -6.67 -22.84 3.08
CA ARG A 279 -5.29 -22.38 3.17
C ARG A 279 -4.95 -21.45 2.00
N PRO A 280 -4.56 -20.18 2.25
CA PRO A 280 -4.24 -19.23 1.17
C PRO A 280 -3.21 -19.77 0.18
N GLY A 281 -2.18 -20.47 0.67
CA GLY A 281 -1.10 -21.03 -0.14
C GLY A 281 -1.57 -22.01 -1.21
N ASN A 282 -2.73 -22.65 -1.03
CA ASN A 282 -3.27 -23.61 -1.99
C ASN A 282 -3.74 -22.94 -3.29
N MET A 283 -3.88 -21.61 -3.33
CA MET A 283 -4.13 -20.89 -4.60
C MET A 283 -3.08 -21.21 -5.68
N ILE A 284 -1.89 -21.65 -5.30
CA ILE A 284 -0.85 -22.05 -6.26
C ILE A 284 -1.32 -23.22 -7.11
N ASP A 285 -1.98 -24.21 -6.51
CA ASP A 285 -2.44 -25.40 -7.22
C ASP A 285 -3.50 -25.03 -8.25
N TYR A 286 -4.42 -24.15 -7.86
CA TYR A 286 -5.41 -23.57 -8.78
C TYR A 286 -4.75 -22.81 -9.93
N LEU A 287 -3.82 -21.90 -9.62
CA LEU A 287 -3.14 -21.10 -10.64
C LEU A 287 -2.34 -21.97 -11.61
N MET A 288 -1.64 -22.98 -11.11
CA MET A 288 -0.81 -23.86 -11.95
C MET A 288 -1.62 -24.81 -12.82
N SER A 289 -2.82 -25.21 -12.38
CA SER A 289 -3.73 -26.07 -13.14
C SER A 289 -4.76 -25.30 -13.97
N HIS A 290 -4.82 -23.98 -13.84
CA HIS A 290 -5.82 -23.16 -14.53
C HIS A 290 -5.65 -23.24 -16.06
N PRO A 291 -6.75 -23.36 -16.86
CA PRO A 291 -6.68 -23.49 -18.32
C PRO A 291 -5.92 -22.38 -19.04
N THR A 292 -5.87 -21.16 -18.44
CA THR A 292 -5.12 -20.03 -19.03
C THR A 292 -3.64 -20.07 -18.73
N THR A 293 -3.19 -20.92 -17.81
CA THR A 293 -1.78 -21.05 -17.48
C THR A 293 -1.07 -21.91 -18.51
N GLN A 294 -0.03 -21.36 -19.09
CA GLN A 294 0.80 -22.12 -20.02
C GLN A 294 1.77 -23.00 -19.23
N ALA A 295 1.46 -24.30 -19.18
CA ALA A 295 2.32 -25.32 -18.57
C ALA A 295 3.50 -25.61 -19.49
N ALA A 296 4.65 -25.03 -19.20
CA ALA A 296 5.92 -25.26 -19.91
C ALA A 296 7.04 -25.48 -18.87
N SER A 297 8.28 -25.65 -19.32
CA SER A 297 9.46 -25.66 -18.43
C SER A 297 9.56 -24.39 -17.56
N VAL A 298 8.97 -23.29 -18.03
CA VAL A 298 8.74 -22.05 -17.31
C VAL A 298 7.23 -21.80 -17.33
N PRO A 299 6.49 -22.02 -16.23
CA PRO A 299 5.08 -21.77 -16.19
C PRO A 299 4.76 -20.28 -16.34
N VAL A 300 3.79 -19.95 -17.20
CA VAL A 300 3.33 -18.58 -17.42
C VAL A 300 1.88 -18.44 -16.99
N VAL A 301 1.65 -17.68 -15.95
CA VAL A 301 0.32 -17.36 -15.40
C VAL A 301 -0.11 -15.99 -15.90
N PRO A 302 -1.25 -15.82 -16.57
CA PRO A 302 -1.81 -14.50 -16.84
C PRO A 302 -2.11 -13.79 -15.53
N LEU A 303 -1.65 -12.56 -15.37
CA LEU A 303 -1.92 -11.80 -14.15
C LEU A 303 -3.42 -11.63 -13.85
N PRO A 304 -4.32 -11.44 -14.85
CA PRO A 304 -5.76 -11.44 -14.59
C PRO A 304 -6.29 -12.70 -13.92
N THR A 305 -5.63 -13.87 -14.07
CA THR A 305 -6.03 -15.09 -13.36
C THR A 305 -5.70 -14.97 -11.86
N LEU A 306 -4.50 -14.54 -11.48
CA LEU A 306 -4.18 -14.25 -10.08
C LEU A 306 -5.08 -13.16 -9.51
N TRP A 307 -5.36 -12.11 -10.31
CA TRP A 307 -6.26 -11.03 -9.94
C TRP A 307 -7.66 -11.54 -9.60
N SER A 308 -8.25 -12.41 -10.45
CA SER A 308 -9.57 -12.98 -10.23
C SER A 308 -9.61 -13.84 -8.96
N VAL A 309 -8.59 -14.68 -8.72
CA VAL A 309 -8.48 -15.46 -7.48
C VAL A 309 -8.55 -14.56 -6.25
N LEU A 310 -7.86 -13.43 -6.27
CA LEU A 310 -7.85 -12.50 -5.14
C LEU A 310 -9.13 -11.66 -5.06
N MET A 311 -9.67 -11.18 -6.18
CA MET A 311 -10.88 -10.37 -6.21
C MET A 311 -12.13 -11.17 -5.85
N ASP A 312 -12.26 -12.39 -6.35
CA ASP A 312 -13.44 -13.22 -6.18
C ASP A 312 -13.31 -14.07 -4.91
N GLY A 313 -12.13 -14.68 -4.70
CA GLY A 313 -11.85 -15.51 -3.53
C GLY A 313 -11.84 -14.74 -2.21
N LEU A 314 -11.53 -13.45 -2.23
CA LEU A 314 -11.48 -12.62 -1.03
C LEU A 314 -12.63 -11.59 -0.96
N THR A 315 -13.71 -11.76 -1.72
CA THR A 315 -14.83 -10.80 -1.72
C THR A 315 -15.41 -10.57 -0.32
N ASP A 316 -15.50 -11.61 0.50
CA ASP A 316 -16.14 -11.55 1.81
C ASP A 316 -15.32 -10.84 2.89
N ILE A 317 -14.07 -10.48 2.62
CA ILE A 317 -13.27 -9.67 3.56
C ILE A 317 -13.79 -8.23 3.68
N TRP A 318 -14.49 -7.74 2.66
CA TRP A 318 -14.94 -6.36 2.62
C TRP A 318 -16.16 -6.13 3.52
N PRO A 319 -16.24 -4.99 4.24
CA PRO A 319 -17.43 -4.61 4.98
C PRO A 319 -18.67 -4.52 4.06
N ALA A 320 -19.84 -4.89 4.58
CA ALA A 320 -21.09 -4.85 3.83
C ALA A 320 -21.48 -3.45 3.32
N THR A 321 -20.89 -2.40 3.93
CA THR A 321 -21.10 -0.98 3.59
C THR A 321 -20.34 -0.52 2.35
N ARG A 322 -19.46 -1.36 1.77
CA ARG A 322 -18.73 -1.00 0.56
C ARG A 322 -19.66 -0.81 -0.64
N THR A 323 -19.22 0.01 -1.59
CA THR A 323 -19.96 0.31 -2.83
C THR A 323 -20.37 -0.97 -3.56
N LYS A 324 -21.60 -1.03 -4.03
CA LYS A 324 -22.16 -2.16 -4.78
C LYS A 324 -22.81 -1.69 -6.07
N ILE A 325 -22.69 -2.51 -7.10
CA ILE A 325 -23.44 -2.38 -8.36
C ILE A 325 -24.19 -3.69 -8.61
N GLY A 326 -25.50 -3.62 -8.80
CA GLY A 326 -26.32 -4.82 -9.01
C GLY A 326 -26.20 -5.85 -7.87
N GLY A 327 -26.00 -5.40 -6.62
CA GLY A 327 -25.79 -6.28 -5.46
C GLY A 327 -24.37 -6.81 -5.30
N VAL A 328 -23.48 -6.63 -6.29
CA VAL A 328 -22.08 -7.10 -6.24
C VAL A 328 -21.21 -6.08 -5.52
N SER A 329 -20.49 -6.50 -4.48
CA SER A 329 -19.52 -5.65 -3.78
C SER A 329 -18.33 -5.33 -4.69
N LEU A 330 -17.97 -4.05 -4.76
CA LEU A 330 -16.83 -3.59 -5.53
C LEU A 330 -15.52 -3.55 -4.70
N GLY A 331 -15.60 -3.77 -3.39
CA GLY A 331 -14.43 -3.68 -2.51
C GLY A 331 -13.89 -2.26 -2.38
N ASP A 332 -12.66 -2.02 -2.82
CA ASP A 332 -12.00 -0.70 -2.76
C ASP A 332 -12.30 0.10 -4.04
N ALA A 333 -13.55 0.53 -4.16
CA ALA A 333 -14.05 1.37 -5.25
C ALA A 333 -15.04 2.42 -4.69
N TRP A 334 -14.93 3.67 -5.12
CA TRP A 334 -15.54 4.82 -4.46
C TRP A 334 -16.09 5.82 -5.47
N ASN A 335 -17.14 6.54 -5.06
CA ASN A 335 -17.64 7.67 -5.84
C ASN A 335 -16.61 8.79 -5.89
N CYS A 336 -16.47 9.42 -7.06
CA CYS A 336 -15.60 10.56 -7.30
C CYS A 336 -16.37 11.59 -8.15
N THR A 337 -16.66 12.74 -7.56
CA THR A 337 -17.42 13.78 -8.27
C THR A 337 -16.64 14.46 -9.39
N THR A 338 -15.33 14.27 -9.45
CA THR A 338 -14.47 14.76 -10.55
C THR A 338 -14.60 13.91 -11.82
N MET A 339 -15.17 12.70 -11.71
CA MET A 339 -15.35 11.84 -12.86
C MET A 339 -16.31 12.47 -13.88
N PRO A 340 -15.98 12.40 -15.20
CA PRO A 340 -16.93 12.77 -16.22
C PRO A 340 -18.10 11.77 -16.25
N THR A 341 -19.32 12.29 -16.34
CA THR A 341 -20.54 11.49 -16.46
C THR A 341 -21.32 11.92 -17.69
N SER A 342 -22.05 10.99 -18.30
CA SER A 342 -22.92 11.22 -19.45
C SER A 342 -24.36 11.44 -18.99
N PRO A 343 -25.11 12.46 -19.44
CA PRO A 343 -26.51 12.62 -19.09
C PRO A 343 -27.45 11.68 -19.92
N PRO A 344 -28.33 10.90 -19.29
CA PRO A 344 -28.44 10.61 -17.86
C PRO A 344 -27.28 9.74 -17.40
N ALA A 345 -26.68 10.09 -16.22
CA ALA A 345 -25.54 9.35 -15.70
C ALA A 345 -25.93 7.94 -15.23
N GLU A 346 -25.18 6.95 -15.67
CA GLU A 346 -25.28 5.60 -15.15
C GLU A 346 -24.62 5.49 -13.77
N ALA A 347 -25.15 4.64 -12.91
CA ALA A 347 -24.71 4.52 -11.51
C ALA A 347 -23.21 4.16 -11.35
N TRP A 348 -22.56 3.61 -12.37
CA TRP A 348 -21.15 3.23 -12.35
C TRP A 348 -20.20 4.33 -12.84
N GLU A 349 -20.71 5.36 -13.55
CA GLU A 349 -19.88 6.34 -14.26
C GLU A 349 -19.08 7.25 -13.32
N ASN A 350 -19.52 7.48 -12.11
CA ASN A 350 -18.81 8.26 -11.10
C ASN A 350 -17.93 7.43 -10.17
N ILE A 351 -17.83 6.11 -10.38
CA ILE A 351 -17.03 5.23 -9.50
C ILE A 351 -15.61 5.12 -10.03
N VAL A 352 -14.64 5.28 -9.12
CA VAL A 352 -13.22 5.00 -9.35
C VAL A 352 -12.81 3.80 -8.51
N PRO A 353 -12.44 2.68 -9.13
CA PRO A 353 -11.85 1.55 -8.42
C PRO A 353 -10.36 1.77 -8.21
N PHE A 354 -9.86 1.35 -7.08
CA PHE A 354 -8.44 1.34 -6.77
C PHE A 354 -7.92 -0.06 -6.52
N HIS A 355 -8.70 -0.88 -5.83
CA HIS A 355 -8.34 -2.24 -5.43
C HIS A 355 -6.91 -2.31 -4.87
N LYS A 356 -6.54 -1.32 -4.06
CA LYS A 356 -5.18 -1.17 -3.52
C LYS A 356 -4.70 -2.45 -2.84
N LEU A 357 -5.57 -3.11 -2.06
CA LEU A 357 -5.23 -4.36 -1.40
C LEU A 357 -4.90 -5.46 -2.41
N THR A 358 -5.76 -5.65 -3.43
CA THR A 358 -5.56 -6.66 -4.47
C THR A 358 -4.28 -6.38 -5.26
N GLN A 359 -4.02 -5.11 -5.61
CA GLN A 359 -2.76 -4.68 -6.22
C GLN A 359 -1.57 -5.05 -5.33
N TRP A 360 -1.64 -4.71 -4.05
CA TRP A 360 -0.56 -4.97 -3.10
C TRP A 360 -0.33 -6.46 -2.86
N LEU A 361 -1.40 -7.27 -2.85
CA LEU A 361 -1.32 -8.72 -2.83
C LEU A 361 -0.65 -9.25 -4.10
N CYS A 362 -1.05 -8.82 -5.30
CA CYS A 362 -0.41 -9.24 -6.54
C CYS A 362 1.10 -8.95 -6.52
N TYR A 363 1.51 -7.70 -6.24
CA TYR A 363 2.94 -7.35 -6.12
C TYR A 363 3.68 -8.23 -5.12
N SER A 364 3.04 -8.54 -4.01
CA SER A 364 3.67 -9.30 -2.92
C SER A 364 3.75 -10.80 -3.20
N LEU A 365 2.69 -11.40 -3.75
CA LEU A 365 2.58 -12.85 -3.94
C LEU A 365 3.31 -13.35 -5.19
N MET A 366 3.44 -12.51 -6.22
CA MET A 366 4.23 -12.87 -7.41
C MET A 366 5.71 -13.16 -7.07
N VAL A 367 6.27 -12.44 -6.09
CA VAL A 367 7.71 -12.56 -5.76
C VAL A 367 8.09 -13.98 -5.29
N PRO A 368 7.44 -14.59 -4.28
CA PRO A 368 7.77 -15.96 -3.87
C PRO A 368 7.49 -17.00 -4.98
N MET A 369 6.41 -16.83 -5.75
CA MET A 369 6.11 -17.74 -6.86
C MET A 369 7.20 -17.68 -7.94
N THR A 370 7.66 -16.49 -8.31
CA THR A 370 8.75 -16.34 -9.27
C THR A 370 10.07 -16.87 -8.72
N LYS A 371 10.41 -16.56 -7.46
CA LYS A 371 11.71 -16.94 -6.89
C LYS A 371 11.85 -18.44 -6.64
N LEU A 372 10.81 -19.12 -6.22
CA LEU A 372 10.87 -20.52 -5.78
C LEU A 372 10.36 -21.51 -6.84
N LEU A 373 9.40 -21.11 -7.66
CA LEU A 373 8.77 -21.96 -8.66
C LEU A 373 9.07 -21.52 -10.11
N ASN A 374 9.85 -20.45 -10.28
CA ASN A 374 10.16 -19.87 -11.60
C ASN A 374 8.90 -19.52 -12.42
N VAL A 375 7.81 -19.15 -11.75
CA VAL A 375 6.57 -18.73 -12.41
C VAL A 375 6.76 -17.35 -13.02
N HIS A 376 6.36 -17.17 -14.27
CA HIS A 376 6.24 -15.88 -14.93
C HIS A 376 4.80 -15.38 -14.91
N PHE A 377 4.62 -14.08 -14.79
CA PHE A 377 3.30 -13.44 -14.85
C PHE A 377 3.20 -12.57 -16.10
N ALA A 378 2.34 -12.99 -17.05
CA ALA A 378 2.03 -12.19 -18.23
C ALA A 378 0.99 -11.12 -17.87
N GLY A 379 1.15 -9.91 -18.42
CA GLY A 379 0.24 -8.79 -18.13
C GLY A 379 0.54 -8.07 -16.82
N ALA A 380 1.75 -8.22 -16.24
CA ALA A 380 2.16 -7.50 -15.04
C ALA A 380 2.13 -5.96 -15.20
N GLU A 381 2.25 -5.48 -16.43
CA GLU A 381 2.13 -4.06 -16.79
C GLU A 381 0.70 -3.51 -16.67
N LEU A 382 -0.32 -4.35 -16.53
CA LEU A 382 -1.69 -3.93 -16.21
C LEU A 382 -1.81 -3.36 -14.81
N MET A 383 -0.92 -3.74 -13.91
CA MET A 383 -0.91 -3.20 -12.54
C MET A 383 -0.56 -1.72 -12.54
N THR A 384 -1.11 -1.00 -11.58
CA THR A 384 -0.90 0.44 -11.42
C THR A 384 -0.01 0.77 -10.24
N GLY A 385 0.38 2.03 -10.14
CA GLY A 385 0.91 2.57 -8.89
C GLY A 385 -0.11 2.46 -7.76
N LEU A 386 0.38 2.40 -6.52
CA LEU A 386 -0.47 2.27 -5.34
C LEU A 386 -0.95 3.65 -4.87
N PRO A 387 -2.27 3.87 -4.77
CA PRO A 387 -2.86 5.10 -4.24
C PRO A 387 -2.79 5.13 -2.71
N GLU A 388 -1.58 5.24 -2.18
CA GLU A 388 -1.31 5.23 -0.75
C GLU A 388 -0.65 6.55 -0.30
N TYR A 389 -0.59 6.77 1.01
CA TYR A 389 -0.21 8.06 1.60
C TYR A 389 1.22 8.53 1.28
N ARG A 390 2.16 7.63 0.93
CA ARG A 390 3.53 8.00 0.53
C ARG A 390 3.56 8.58 -0.87
N ASN A 391 2.95 7.85 -1.81
CA ASN A 391 2.90 8.28 -3.21
C ASN A 391 2.05 9.54 -3.38
N GLY A 392 0.86 9.60 -2.76
CA GLY A 392 0.02 10.80 -2.78
C GLY A 392 0.65 11.96 -2.02
N GLY A 393 1.28 11.68 -0.87
CA GLY A 393 1.99 12.68 -0.08
C GLY A 393 3.18 13.28 -0.81
N LEU A 394 3.89 12.53 -1.65
CA LEU A 394 4.96 13.04 -2.50
C LEU A 394 4.45 14.16 -3.41
N LEU A 395 3.30 13.94 -4.07
CA LEU A 395 2.75 14.93 -5.00
C LEU A 395 2.31 16.21 -4.29
N VAL A 396 1.83 16.10 -3.05
CA VAL A 396 1.44 17.25 -2.23
C VAL A 396 2.68 17.97 -1.65
N ASP A 397 3.62 17.22 -1.09
CA ASP A 397 4.81 17.79 -0.45
C ASP A 397 5.77 18.45 -1.45
N THR A 398 5.77 18.02 -2.71
CA THR A 398 6.52 18.69 -3.80
C THR A 398 5.79 19.90 -4.39
N GLY A 399 4.53 20.11 -4.01
CA GLY A 399 3.71 21.22 -4.50
C GLY A 399 3.06 21.00 -5.87
N LEU A 400 3.18 19.79 -6.44
CA LEU A 400 2.45 19.42 -7.66
C LEU A 400 0.93 19.45 -7.43
N LEU A 401 0.49 19.04 -6.23
CA LEU A 401 -0.90 19.14 -5.79
C LEU A 401 -0.98 20.02 -4.54
N THR A 402 -1.94 20.93 -4.52
CA THR A 402 -2.24 21.79 -3.37
C THR A 402 -3.72 21.64 -3.01
N LEU A 403 -4.02 21.22 -1.78
CA LEU A 403 -5.40 21.12 -1.28
C LEU A 403 -6.06 22.51 -1.30
N LYS A 404 -7.29 22.61 -1.81
CA LYS A 404 -8.04 23.86 -1.83
C LYS A 404 -8.40 24.33 -0.41
N ASP A 405 -8.45 25.64 -0.19
CA ASP A 405 -8.63 26.25 1.13
C ASP A 405 -9.88 25.76 1.87
N ALA A 406 -10.99 25.58 1.16
CA ALA A 406 -12.24 25.10 1.76
C ALA A 406 -12.10 23.67 2.32
N ASP A 407 -11.44 22.78 1.56
CA ASP A 407 -11.17 21.40 1.97
C ASP A 407 -10.10 21.35 3.06
N ALA A 408 -9.07 22.18 2.97
CA ALA A 408 -8.06 22.31 4.02
C ALA A 408 -8.70 22.70 5.37
N LYS A 409 -9.61 23.68 5.36
CA LYS A 409 -10.34 24.10 6.57
C LYS A 409 -11.17 22.95 7.13
N LYS A 410 -11.98 22.27 6.30
CA LYS A 410 -12.79 21.10 6.70
C LYS A 410 -11.92 19.99 7.30
N GLY A 411 -10.80 19.69 6.67
CA GLY A 411 -9.86 18.67 7.16
C GLY A 411 -9.21 19.04 8.48
N LEU A 412 -8.89 20.32 8.71
CA LEU A 412 -8.36 20.81 9.98
C LEU A 412 -9.40 20.77 11.11
N GLU A 413 -10.65 21.08 10.83
CA GLU A 413 -11.77 20.90 11.77
C GLU A 413 -11.93 19.44 12.17
N THR A 414 -11.80 18.52 11.20
CA THR A 414 -11.80 17.08 11.46
C THR A 414 -10.62 16.66 12.34
N TYR A 415 -9.40 17.15 12.04
CA TYR A 415 -8.21 16.91 12.87
C TYR A 415 -8.46 17.29 14.33
N GLN A 416 -9.00 18.49 14.57
CA GLN A 416 -9.29 18.99 15.94
C GLN A 416 -10.30 18.11 16.69
N ARG A 417 -11.28 17.56 15.97
CA ARG A 417 -12.30 16.67 16.53
C ARG A 417 -11.77 15.31 16.93
N VAL A 418 -10.87 14.72 16.13
CA VAL A 418 -10.41 13.33 16.32
C VAL A 418 -9.07 13.21 17.03
N THR A 419 -8.32 14.31 17.13
CA THR A 419 -6.99 14.30 17.77
C THR A 419 -7.09 14.92 19.17
N PRO A 420 -6.73 14.16 20.23
CA PRO A 420 -6.71 14.71 21.59
C PRO A 420 -5.78 15.92 21.71
N SER A 421 -6.21 16.97 22.37
CA SER A 421 -5.52 18.27 22.49
C SER A 421 -4.08 18.18 23.03
N ASN A 422 -3.80 17.16 23.84
CA ASN A 422 -2.49 16.90 24.44
C ASN A 422 -1.51 16.11 23.53
N LYS A 423 -1.96 15.67 22.36
CA LYS A 423 -1.16 14.88 21.40
C LYS A 423 -0.92 15.57 20.06
N ALA A 424 -1.37 16.81 19.89
CA ALA A 424 -1.20 17.57 18.65
C ALA A 424 0.25 18.02 18.52
N VAL A 425 1.00 17.39 17.66
CA VAL A 425 2.44 17.69 17.44
C VAL A 425 2.66 18.35 16.08
N GLU A 426 2.01 17.85 15.03
CA GLU A 426 2.03 18.40 13.68
C GLU A 426 0.61 18.31 13.12
N VAL A 427 0.04 19.46 12.80
CA VAL A 427 -1.35 19.56 12.35
C VAL A 427 -1.41 19.34 10.84
N VAL A 428 -2.23 18.39 10.42
CA VAL A 428 -2.52 18.13 9.00
C VAL A 428 -4.03 17.96 8.81
N PRO A 429 -4.59 18.35 7.66
CA PRO A 429 -5.97 18.06 7.34
C PRO A 429 -6.26 16.56 7.39
N MET A 430 -7.39 16.15 7.99
CA MET A 430 -7.79 14.75 8.12
C MET A 430 -9.16 14.51 7.51
N PHE A 431 -9.30 13.33 6.88
CA PHE A 431 -10.51 12.94 6.17
C PHE A 431 -10.82 11.45 6.38
N GLU A 432 -12.10 11.08 6.17
CA GLU A 432 -12.50 9.69 6.08
C GLU A 432 -12.07 9.06 4.74
N PRO A 433 -11.88 7.74 4.68
CA PRO A 433 -11.47 7.07 3.45
C PRO A 433 -12.38 7.29 2.25
N GLY A 434 -13.69 7.43 2.49
CA GLY A 434 -14.70 7.64 1.45
C GLY A 434 -14.95 9.09 1.08
N ASP A 435 -14.29 10.05 1.73
CA ASP A 435 -14.43 11.47 1.38
C ASP A 435 -13.92 11.71 -0.05
N ASP A 436 -14.67 12.47 -0.84
CA ASP A 436 -14.37 12.73 -2.25
C ASP A 436 -12.96 13.31 -2.46
N VAL A 437 -12.51 14.16 -1.55
CA VAL A 437 -11.12 14.69 -1.54
C VAL A 437 -10.07 13.59 -1.48
N VAL A 438 -10.30 12.52 -0.71
CA VAL A 438 -9.40 11.37 -0.62
C VAL A 438 -9.46 10.53 -1.89
N VAL A 439 -10.67 10.32 -2.42
CA VAL A 439 -10.88 9.56 -3.66
C VAL A 439 -10.22 10.29 -4.84
N GLU A 440 -10.39 11.61 -4.96
CA GLU A 440 -9.73 12.42 -5.98
C GLU A 440 -8.21 12.35 -5.86
N LEU A 441 -7.66 12.52 -4.66
CA LEU A 441 -6.21 12.40 -4.41
C LEU A 441 -5.67 11.04 -4.85
N ARG A 442 -6.36 9.97 -4.49
CA ARG A 442 -5.96 8.61 -4.85
C ARG A 442 -5.96 8.39 -6.36
N ALA A 443 -7.01 8.84 -7.04
CA ALA A 443 -7.14 8.71 -8.49
C ALA A 443 -6.03 9.46 -9.24
N VAL A 444 -5.78 10.70 -8.85
CA VAL A 444 -4.71 11.53 -9.41
C VAL A 444 -3.34 10.92 -9.13
N THR A 445 -3.14 10.35 -7.93
CA THR A 445 -1.89 9.65 -7.57
C THR A 445 -1.61 8.49 -8.51
N VAL A 446 -2.58 7.61 -8.74
CA VAL A 446 -2.43 6.49 -9.71
C VAL A 446 -2.05 7.01 -11.09
N GLY A 447 -2.74 8.05 -11.57
CA GLY A 447 -2.47 8.62 -12.89
C GLY A 447 -1.06 9.23 -13.02
N PHE A 448 -0.63 10.03 -12.05
CA PHE A 448 0.70 10.64 -12.08
C PHE A 448 1.84 9.64 -11.92
N LEU A 449 1.63 8.51 -11.25
CA LEU A 449 2.68 7.49 -11.11
C LEU A 449 3.06 6.87 -12.46
N ASP A 450 2.12 6.67 -13.36
CA ASP A 450 2.42 6.20 -14.73
C ASP A 450 3.25 7.25 -15.51
N GLU A 451 2.93 8.54 -15.36
CA GLU A 451 3.67 9.61 -16.02
C GLU A 451 5.06 9.82 -15.40
N LEU A 452 5.15 9.72 -14.08
CA LEU A 452 6.44 9.76 -13.38
C LEU A 452 7.35 8.62 -13.84
N LEU A 453 6.81 7.41 -14.06
CA LEU A 453 7.59 6.29 -14.59
C LEU A 453 8.20 6.64 -15.95
N ALA A 454 7.44 7.25 -16.84
CA ALA A 454 7.93 7.65 -18.16
C ALA A 454 9.03 8.73 -18.05
N ALA A 455 8.82 9.74 -17.21
CA ALA A 455 9.78 10.82 -16.98
C ALA A 455 11.07 10.31 -16.32
N VAL A 456 10.95 9.47 -15.28
CA VAL A 456 12.08 8.86 -14.57
C VAL A 456 12.89 7.96 -15.52
N ASN A 457 12.25 7.10 -16.29
CA ASN A 457 12.94 6.24 -17.25
C ASN A 457 13.70 7.06 -18.30
N LYS A 458 13.09 8.13 -18.82
CA LYS A 458 13.73 9.03 -19.76
C LYS A 458 14.96 9.72 -19.13
N GLY A 459 14.82 10.24 -17.91
CA GLY A 459 15.88 10.99 -17.23
C GLY A 459 17.03 10.12 -16.72
N LEU A 460 16.77 8.83 -16.40
CA LEU A 460 17.78 7.87 -16.02
C LEU A 460 18.42 7.16 -17.21
N GLY A 461 17.84 7.24 -18.41
CA GLY A 461 18.20 6.39 -19.54
C GLY A 461 17.99 4.89 -19.24
N ALA A 462 16.98 4.57 -18.45
CA ALA A 462 16.70 3.23 -17.93
C ALA A 462 15.32 2.71 -18.42
N ARG A 463 15.05 1.43 -18.12
CA ARG A 463 13.77 0.78 -18.38
C ARG A 463 13.26 0.10 -17.10
N LEU A 464 13.02 0.94 -16.08
CA LEU A 464 12.41 0.45 -14.85
C LEU A 464 10.97 0.02 -15.12
N THR A 465 10.57 -1.07 -14.49
CA THR A 465 9.14 -1.38 -14.34
C THR A 465 8.51 -0.44 -13.31
N LEU A 466 7.17 -0.33 -13.33
CA LEU A 466 6.46 0.45 -12.33
C LEU A 466 6.77 -0.04 -10.90
N ALA A 467 6.80 -1.36 -10.70
CA ALA A 467 7.15 -1.95 -9.40
C ALA A 467 8.56 -1.57 -8.91
N GLN A 468 9.54 -1.46 -9.81
CA GLN A 468 10.89 -1.01 -9.46
C GLN A 468 10.92 0.48 -9.10
N MET A 469 10.22 1.32 -9.88
CA MET A 469 10.12 2.75 -9.55
C MET A 469 9.39 3.00 -8.23
N LEU A 470 8.34 2.24 -7.94
CA LEU A 470 7.64 2.34 -6.64
C LEU A 470 8.59 2.04 -5.48
N GLU A 471 9.38 0.98 -5.56
CA GLU A 471 10.29 0.55 -4.50
C GLU A 471 11.46 1.53 -4.29
N ALA A 472 12.19 1.79 -5.35
CA ALA A 472 13.42 2.59 -5.27
C ALA A 472 13.17 4.10 -5.27
N GLY A 473 12.06 4.53 -5.84
CA GLY A 473 11.77 5.91 -6.14
C GLY A 473 10.64 6.48 -5.30
N THR A 474 9.40 6.41 -5.78
CA THR A 474 8.29 7.24 -5.29
C THR A 474 7.91 6.95 -3.84
N TRP A 475 7.83 5.69 -3.43
CA TRP A 475 7.53 5.33 -2.04
C TRP A 475 8.61 5.86 -1.08
N LYS A 476 9.88 5.73 -1.46
CA LYS A 476 11.01 6.20 -0.66
C LYS A 476 11.10 7.71 -0.64
N SER A 477 10.91 8.37 -1.78
CA SER A 477 10.86 9.84 -1.88
C SER A 477 9.75 10.42 -1.01
N GLY A 478 8.54 9.85 -1.07
CA GLY A 478 7.42 10.27 -0.22
C GLY A 478 7.69 10.05 1.28
N ARG A 479 8.46 9.01 1.64
CA ARG A 479 8.90 8.78 3.01
C ARG A 479 9.90 9.83 3.48
N GLU A 480 10.90 10.13 2.68
CA GLU A 480 11.99 11.05 3.05
C GLU A 480 11.49 12.50 3.12
N ILE A 481 10.70 12.95 2.13
CA ILE A 481 10.13 14.30 2.15
C ILE A 481 9.18 14.48 3.34
N ALA A 482 8.40 13.46 3.70
CA ALA A 482 7.55 13.50 4.88
C ALA A 482 8.36 13.62 6.19
N GLN A 483 9.53 13.00 6.28
CA GLN A 483 10.42 13.12 7.45
C GLN A 483 11.01 14.52 7.59
N VAL A 484 11.26 15.20 6.48
CA VAL A 484 11.76 16.60 6.48
C VAL A 484 10.63 17.56 6.82
N SER A 485 9.47 17.40 6.18
CA SER A 485 8.33 18.31 6.33
C SER A 485 7.63 18.16 7.70
N ARG A 486 7.62 16.97 8.25
CA ARG A 486 6.95 16.61 9.53
C ARG A 486 7.88 15.70 10.35
N PRO A 487 8.95 16.28 10.95
CA PRO A 487 10.04 15.50 11.57
C PRO A 487 9.60 14.67 12.78
N ILE A 488 8.52 15.05 13.46
CA ILE A 488 8.03 14.36 14.67
C ILE A 488 7.16 13.16 14.28
N THR A 489 6.08 13.41 13.54
CA THR A 489 5.14 12.35 13.14
C THR A 489 5.67 11.56 11.95
N LYS A 490 6.48 12.18 11.09
CA LYS A 490 6.90 11.62 9.79
C LYS A 490 5.68 11.18 8.96
N GLY A 491 4.54 11.82 9.23
CA GLY A 491 3.23 11.49 8.66
C GLY A 491 3.04 12.07 7.25
N PRO A 492 1.94 11.69 6.58
CA PRO A 492 1.56 12.29 5.31
C PRO A 492 1.10 13.74 5.48
N PRO A 493 1.08 14.57 4.41
CA PRO A 493 0.55 15.93 4.45
C PRO A 493 -0.98 15.99 4.61
N ILE A 494 -1.67 14.90 4.29
CA ILE A 494 -3.11 14.70 4.47
C ILE A 494 -3.30 13.40 5.24
N GLY A 495 -3.95 13.48 6.40
CA GLY A 495 -4.26 12.34 7.24
C GLY A 495 -5.53 11.63 6.80
N ILE A 496 -5.56 10.30 6.92
CA ILE A 496 -6.74 9.48 6.69
C ILE A 496 -7.08 8.77 7.99
N ILE A 497 -8.35 8.83 8.39
CA ILE A 497 -8.86 8.16 9.57
C ILE A 497 -8.95 6.66 9.26
N SER A 498 -8.05 5.87 9.86
CA SER A 498 -7.98 4.43 9.59
C SER A 498 -8.95 3.67 10.50
N ASP A 499 -9.78 2.84 9.90
CA ASP A 499 -10.67 1.88 10.57
C ASP A 499 -10.00 0.50 10.79
N GLY A 500 -8.73 0.36 10.42
CA GLY A 500 -7.98 -0.91 10.49
C GLY A 500 -8.27 -1.89 9.37
N THR A 501 -9.14 -1.53 8.43
CA THR A 501 -9.29 -2.26 7.18
C THR A 501 -8.23 -1.82 6.16
N VAL A 502 -8.16 -2.49 5.05
CA VAL A 502 -7.12 -2.31 4.03
C VAL A 502 -7.32 -1.05 3.21
N PHE A 503 -6.70 -0.01 3.66
CA PHE A 503 -6.78 1.29 3.02
C PHE A 503 -5.41 1.96 2.94
#